data_f1d5eb72487443838255d6c790c7bda0
#
_entry.id   f1d5eb72487443838255d6c790c7bda0
#
_cell.length_a   1.000
_cell.length_b   1.000
_cell.length_c   1.000
_cell.angle_alpha   90.00
_cell.angle_beta   90.00
_cell.angle_gamma   90.00
#
_symmetry.space_group_name_H-M   'P 1'
#
loop_
_entity.id
_entity.type
_entity.pdbx_description
1 polymer ?
#
loop_
_entity_poly.entity_id
_entity_poly.type
_entity_poly.pdbx_seq_one_letter_code
_entity_poly.pdbx_strand_id
1 'polypeptide(L)'
;MKKLLKDTNAFKDPLNELGWKNSNFKDYEDQRDYLKKNNGIKDLKTLYPEEIEEAKRVFDQDGFVVIKNALKKQELKKLKKGCEEVIREILALDKGRVGNRGSHRYSFGSSSISGHLMHRPEWAMLLDLPTITPILKAIFDSSEYIARGGGGDFCLPGATEYQHLHSDMGDRQEFSGITFGSFRDDRGKLTVRDLPCPYVCCNFLMVDFTKINGPTRQIPGTQNNSDKIPKIHEEPEWMKLSTVCPAPAGSVLIRDVRAWHGGTPNLSKEVRAIPNAEFFAPWYREPIPISMPREIYGNLSDHGKKIARYIVCDSNETVKTGFSL
;
A
#
# COMPACT_ATOMS: atom_id res chain seq x y z
N MET A 1 15.03 -8.84 3.61
CA MET A 1 15.04 -7.63 4.47
C MET A 1 16.25 -7.61 5.42
N LYS A 2 16.41 -8.57 6.36
CA LYS A 2 17.62 -8.63 7.22
C LYS A 2 18.95 -8.69 6.43
N LYS A 3 18.97 -9.36 5.26
CA LYS A 3 20.15 -9.43 4.39
C LYS A 3 20.47 -8.08 3.76
N LEU A 4 19.45 -7.31 3.35
CA LEU A 4 19.62 -5.94 2.84
C LEU A 4 20.32 -5.03 3.86
N LEU A 5 19.92 -5.16 5.15
CA LEU A 5 20.53 -4.41 6.26
C LEU A 5 21.97 -4.83 6.54
N LYS A 6 22.36 -6.08 6.24
CA LYS A 6 23.74 -6.56 6.43
C LYS A 6 24.69 -6.16 5.30
N ASP A 7 24.16 -6.05 4.08
CA ASP A 7 24.97 -5.85 2.87
C ASP A 7 25.20 -4.36 2.53
N THR A 8 24.53 -3.44 3.23
CA THR A 8 24.68 -2.01 3.00
C THR A 8 25.06 -1.29 4.29
N ASN A 9 26.23 -0.66 4.28
CA ASN A 9 26.68 0.18 5.40
C ASN A 9 25.69 1.31 5.69
N ALA A 10 24.89 1.71 4.70
CA ALA A 10 23.85 2.73 4.80
C ALA A 10 22.79 2.46 5.90
N PHE A 11 22.62 1.21 6.32
CA PHE A 11 21.64 0.85 7.35
C PHE A 11 22.29 0.59 8.73
N LYS A 12 23.62 0.65 8.84
CA LYS A 12 24.32 0.43 10.13
C LYS A 12 24.22 1.62 11.07
N ASP A 13 24.20 2.82 10.50
CA ASP A 13 23.96 4.04 11.24
C ASP A 13 22.96 4.91 10.47
N PRO A 14 21.65 4.72 10.68
CA PRO A 14 20.62 5.49 10.00
C PRO A 14 20.71 7.00 10.25
N LEU A 15 21.41 7.43 11.29
CA LEU A 15 21.54 8.86 11.64
C LEU A 15 22.56 9.58 10.78
N ASN A 16 23.71 8.97 10.52
CA ASN A 16 24.82 9.61 9.83
C ASN A 16 24.90 9.29 8.34
N GLU A 17 24.63 8.04 7.95
CA GLU A 17 24.85 7.58 6.58
C GLU A 17 23.64 7.76 5.66
N LEU A 18 22.43 7.91 6.19
CA LEU A 18 21.20 8.06 5.42
C LEU A 18 20.77 9.51 5.19
N GLY A 19 21.65 10.48 5.43
CA GLY A 19 21.41 11.87 5.10
C GLY A 19 20.60 12.64 6.15
N TRP A 20 20.53 12.14 7.37
CA TRP A 20 19.92 12.83 8.50
C TRP A 20 20.82 13.98 8.99
N LYS A 21 20.70 15.14 8.37
CA LYS A 21 21.63 16.22 8.58
C LYS A 21 21.48 16.95 9.91
N ASN A 22 20.37 16.85 10.63
CA ASN A 22 20.11 17.67 11.80
C ASN A 22 19.25 17.03 12.89
N SER A 23 19.15 15.71 12.98
CA SER A 23 18.38 15.10 14.06
C SER A 23 19.15 15.13 15.37
N ASN A 24 18.58 15.78 16.36
CA ASN A 24 19.01 15.60 17.72
C ASN A 24 18.76 14.13 18.11
N PHE A 25 19.80 13.37 18.42
CA PHE A 25 19.71 11.96 18.78
C PHE A 25 18.77 11.74 19.97
N LYS A 26 18.72 12.69 20.90
CA LYS A 26 17.85 12.67 22.07
C LYS A 26 16.37 12.79 21.66
N ASP A 27 16.04 13.70 20.76
CA ASP A 27 14.66 13.87 20.28
C ASP A 27 14.14 12.60 19.58
N TYR A 28 15.02 11.91 18.88
CA TYR A 28 14.73 10.64 18.24
C TYR A 28 14.44 9.50 19.22
N GLU A 29 15.24 9.38 20.30
CA GLU A 29 15.00 8.40 21.34
C GLU A 29 13.69 8.71 22.09
N ASP A 30 13.47 9.96 22.42
CA ASP A 30 12.22 10.39 23.07
C ASP A 30 11.00 10.10 22.19
N GLN A 31 11.09 10.38 20.89
CA GLN A 31 10.02 10.05 19.93
C GLN A 31 9.81 8.54 19.80
N ARG A 32 10.88 7.76 19.74
CA ARG A 32 10.82 6.30 19.70
C ARG A 32 10.12 5.74 20.95
N ASP A 33 10.47 6.23 22.12
CA ASP A 33 9.88 5.77 23.38
C ASP A 33 8.43 6.21 23.52
N TYR A 34 8.11 7.40 23.05
CA TYR A 34 6.74 7.86 22.96
C TYR A 34 5.88 6.95 22.06
N LEU A 35 6.36 6.62 20.85
CA LEU A 35 5.63 5.73 19.94
C LEU A 35 5.50 4.32 20.48
N LYS A 36 6.53 3.76 21.15
CA LYS A 36 6.45 2.45 21.81
C LYS A 36 5.29 2.37 22.82
N LYS A 37 4.99 3.46 23.50
CA LYS A 37 3.90 3.51 24.49
C LYS A 37 2.55 3.69 23.84
N ASN A 38 2.43 4.64 22.91
CA ASN A 38 1.16 5.23 22.50
C ASN A 38 0.66 4.81 21.12
N ASN A 39 1.56 4.33 20.23
CA ASN A 39 1.19 4.04 18.84
C ASN A 39 0.33 2.78 18.73
N GLY A 40 -0.59 2.78 17.76
CA GLY A 40 -1.47 1.67 17.43
C GLY A 40 -2.95 1.98 17.63
N ILE A 41 -3.79 1.45 16.74
CA ILE A 41 -5.23 1.50 16.87
C ILE A 41 -5.63 0.64 18.08
N LYS A 42 -6.36 1.25 19.02
CA LYS A 42 -6.90 0.53 20.18
C LYS A 42 -7.88 -0.55 19.69
N ASP A 43 -7.70 -1.77 20.20
CA ASP A 43 -8.56 -2.93 19.87
C ASP A 43 -8.60 -3.26 18.36
N LEU A 44 -7.48 -3.01 17.65
CA LEU A 44 -7.34 -3.35 16.23
C LEU A 44 -7.76 -4.80 15.98
N LYS A 45 -8.84 -4.99 15.24
CA LYS A 45 -9.26 -6.32 14.80
C LYS A 45 -8.35 -6.84 13.71
N THR A 46 -7.83 -8.05 13.92
CA THR A 46 -7.07 -8.79 12.92
C THR A 46 -7.72 -10.14 12.73
N LEU A 47 -8.21 -10.43 11.51
CA LEU A 47 -9.02 -11.59 11.18
C LEU A 47 -8.22 -12.62 10.39
N TYR A 48 -8.78 -13.81 10.20
CA TYR A 48 -8.24 -14.85 9.35
C TYR A 48 -9.00 -14.92 8.01
N PRO A 49 -8.44 -15.56 6.97
CA PRO A 49 -9.06 -15.62 5.64
C PRO A 49 -10.46 -16.25 5.58
N GLU A 50 -10.76 -17.13 6.53
CA GLU A 50 -12.06 -17.81 6.66
C GLU A 50 -13.16 -16.96 7.30
N GLU A 51 -12.81 -15.84 7.96
CA GLU A 51 -13.75 -14.94 8.64
C GLU A 51 -14.33 -13.89 7.68
N ILE A 52 -14.89 -14.34 6.55
CA ILE A 52 -15.26 -13.51 5.40
C ILE A 52 -16.33 -12.46 5.77
N GLU A 53 -17.40 -12.86 6.43
CA GLU A 53 -18.51 -11.96 6.78
C GLU A 53 -18.06 -10.89 7.80
N GLU A 54 -17.27 -11.30 8.77
CA GLU A 54 -16.71 -10.34 9.74
C GLU A 54 -15.69 -9.41 9.07
N ALA A 55 -14.88 -9.90 8.15
CA ALA A 55 -13.96 -9.08 7.38
C ALA A 55 -14.70 -8.01 6.56
N LYS A 56 -15.80 -8.38 5.90
CA LYS A 56 -16.67 -7.44 5.19
C LYS A 56 -17.27 -6.42 6.16
N ARG A 57 -17.82 -6.87 7.28
CA ARG A 57 -18.44 -5.99 8.28
C ARG A 57 -17.45 -4.96 8.82
N VAL A 58 -16.24 -5.37 9.18
CA VAL A 58 -15.17 -4.47 9.64
C VAL A 58 -14.75 -3.51 8.54
N PHE A 59 -14.59 -4.00 7.31
CA PHE A 59 -14.24 -3.17 6.15
C PHE A 59 -15.31 -2.09 5.89
N ASP A 60 -16.58 -2.46 5.90
CA ASP A 60 -17.69 -1.53 5.68
C ASP A 60 -17.78 -0.47 6.78
N GLN A 61 -17.47 -0.85 8.02
CA GLN A 61 -17.48 0.06 9.17
C GLN A 61 -16.28 1.01 9.16
N ASP A 62 -15.06 0.46 9.02
CA ASP A 62 -13.83 1.19 9.29
C ASP A 62 -13.13 1.71 8.00
N GLY A 63 -13.55 1.22 6.82
CA GLY A 63 -12.89 1.50 5.54
C GLY A 63 -11.62 0.70 5.32
N PHE A 64 -11.29 -0.22 6.22
CA PHE A 64 -10.17 -1.15 6.07
C PHE A 64 -10.35 -2.39 6.97
N VAL A 65 -9.61 -3.45 6.65
CA VAL A 65 -9.53 -4.66 7.47
C VAL A 65 -8.14 -5.29 7.35
N VAL A 66 -7.68 -5.92 8.42
CA VAL A 66 -6.40 -6.65 8.46
C VAL A 66 -6.67 -8.15 8.49
N ILE A 67 -6.15 -8.87 7.49
CA ILE A 67 -6.27 -10.33 7.40
C ILE A 67 -4.89 -10.95 7.63
N LYS A 68 -4.78 -11.72 8.70
CA LYS A 68 -3.57 -12.50 9.02
C LYS A 68 -3.44 -13.70 8.09
N ASN A 69 -2.23 -14.20 7.92
CA ASN A 69 -1.96 -15.40 7.09
C ASN A 69 -2.50 -15.29 5.65
N ALA A 70 -2.60 -14.06 5.13
CA ALA A 70 -3.00 -13.82 3.74
C ALA A 70 -2.00 -14.41 2.75
N LEU A 71 -0.71 -14.42 3.10
CA LEU A 71 0.36 -15.07 2.35
C LEU A 71 0.83 -16.34 3.08
N LYS A 72 0.88 -17.45 2.35
CA LYS A 72 1.56 -18.66 2.83
C LYS A 72 3.07 -18.39 2.98
N LYS A 73 3.75 -19.19 3.78
CA LYS A 73 5.19 -19.02 4.06
C LYS A 73 6.06 -18.93 2.80
N GLN A 74 5.75 -19.74 1.77
CA GLN A 74 6.50 -19.71 0.51
C GLN A 74 6.21 -18.45 -0.31
N GLU A 75 4.96 -18.02 -0.36
CA GLU A 75 4.52 -16.79 -1.04
C GLU A 75 5.17 -15.56 -0.40
N LEU A 76 5.14 -15.48 0.94
CA LEU A 76 5.83 -14.43 1.69
C LEU A 76 7.33 -14.39 1.40
N LYS A 77 7.99 -15.57 1.39
CA LYS A 77 9.43 -15.67 1.07
C LYS A 77 9.74 -15.19 -0.35
N LYS A 78 8.92 -15.60 -1.32
CA LYS A 78 9.05 -15.21 -2.73
C LYS A 78 8.90 -13.70 -2.87
N LEU A 79 7.84 -13.12 -2.31
CA LEU A 79 7.55 -11.70 -2.39
C LEU A 79 8.62 -10.85 -1.67
N LYS A 80 9.10 -11.28 -0.50
CA LYS A 80 10.22 -10.63 0.19
C LYS A 80 11.46 -10.54 -0.68
N LYS A 81 11.82 -11.64 -1.35
CA LYS A 81 12.97 -11.66 -2.26
C LYS A 81 12.78 -10.67 -3.41
N GLY A 82 11.60 -10.65 -4.04
CA GLY A 82 11.27 -9.68 -5.10
C GLY A 82 11.37 -8.24 -4.60
N CYS A 83 10.83 -7.94 -3.41
CA CYS A 83 10.97 -6.62 -2.80
C CYS A 83 12.43 -6.23 -2.56
N GLU A 84 13.27 -7.15 -2.06
CA GLU A 84 14.70 -6.88 -1.83
C GLU A 84 15.44 -6.54 -3.13
N GLU A 85 15.14 -7.23 -4.22
CA GLU A 85 15.71 -6.97 -5.54
C GLU A 85 15.32 -5.57 -6.04
N VAL A 86 14.01 -5.27 -6.05
CA VAL A 86 13.49 -3.98 -6.51
C VAL A 86 13.98 -2.82 -5.63
N ILE A 87 14.02 -2.99 -4.31
CA ILE A 87 14.56 -1.98 -3.40
C ILE A 87 16.02 -1.65 -3.74
N ARG A 88 16.85 -2.66 -4.02
CA ARG A 88 18.25 -2.42 -4.43
C ARG A 88 18.36 -1.63 -5.72
N GLU A 89 17.56 -1.97 -6.72
CA GLU A 89 17.52 -1.27 -8.01
C GLU A 89 17.12 0.21 -7.82
N ILE A 90 16.05 0.47 -7.06
CA ILE A 90 15.57 1.83 -6.78
C ILE A 90 16.62 2.62 -5.98
N LEU A 91 17.20 2.04 -4.94
CA LEU A 91 18.19 2.71 -4.10
C LEU A 91 19.53 2.96 -4.81
N ALA A 92 19.83 2.21 -5.89
CA ALA A 92 20.98 2.49 -6.74
C ALA A 92 20.81 3.78 -7.55
N LEU A 93 19.55 4.14 -7.88
CA LEU A 93 19.21 5.39 -8.57
C LEU A 93 19.21 6.59 -7.62
N ASP A 94 18.87 6.40 -6.34
CA ASP A 94 18.78 7.47 -5.34
C ASP A 94 19.79 7.28 -4.20
N LYS A 95 21.02 7.68 -4.46
CA LYS A 95 22.08 7.63 -3.45
C LYS A 95 21.86 8.59 -2.29
N GLY A 96 21.12 9.67 -2.53
CA GLY A 96 20.81 10.71 -1.53
C GLY A 96 19.64 10.36 -0.61
N ARG A 97 18.91 9.28 -0.89
CA ARG A 97 17.71 8.88 -0.11
C ARG A 97 16.64 9.96 -0.05
N VAL A 98 16.53 10.75 -1.12
CA VAL A 98 15.51 11.82 -1.23
C VAL A 98 14.10 11.19 -1.23
N GLY A 99 13.95 10.06 -1.93
CA GLY A 99 12.69 9.35 -2.07
C GLY A 99 11.68 10.05 -3.00
N ASN A 100 10.76 9.30 -3.56
CA ASN A 100 9.67 9.86 -4.37
C ASN A 100 8.34 9.98 -3.61
N ARG A 101 8.35 9.64 -2.31
CA ARG A 101 7.22 9.79 -1.37
C ARG A 101 7.63 10.53 -0.10
N GLY A 102 8.68 11.33 -0.15
CA GLY A 102 9.34 11.97 0.96
C GLY A 102 10.64 11.28 1.37
N SER A 103 11.45 11.95 2.18
CA SER A 103 12.76 11.44 2.60
C SER A 103 12.68 10.02 3.13
N HIS A 104 13.52 9.13 2.61
CA HIS A 104 13.57 7.70 2.96
C HIS A 104 12.30 6.90 2.67
N ARG A 105 11.40 7.44 1.81
CA ARG A 105 10.14 6.81 1.43
C ARG A 105 10.02 6.67 -0.07
N TYR A 106 9.56 5.51 -0.51
CA TYR A 106 9.49 5.19 -1.93
C TYR A 106 8.22 4.43 -2.25
N SER A 107 7.67 4.70 -3.43
CA SER A 107 6.68 3.84 -4.05
C SER A 107 7.35 2.94 -5.08
N PHE A 108 7.10 1.65 -5.00
CA PHE A 108 7.50 0.69 -6.03
C PHE A 108 6.85 1.01 -7.38
N GLY A 109 5.56 1.33 -7.36
CA GLY A 109 4.78 1.61 -8.56
C GLY A 109 5.20 2.91 -9.25
N SER A 110 5.32 3.99 -8.48
CA SER A 110 5.74 5.29 -9.03
C SER A 110 7.18 5.30 -9.54
N SER A 111 8.02 4.40 -9.05
CA SER A 111 9.39 4.23 -9.55
C SER A 111 9.46 3.31 -10.77
N SER A 112 8.46 2.49 -11.01
CA SER A 112 8.41 1.58 -12.17
C SER A 112 8.07 2.35 -13.46
N ILE A 113 8.80 2.07 -14.54
CA ILE A 113 8.54 2.64 -15.86
C ILE A 113 7.13 2.29 -16.36
N SER A 114 6.62 1.09 -16.02
CA SER A 114 5.26 0.68 -16.35
C SER A 114 4.18 1.30 -15.43
N GLY A 115 4.58 2.02 -14.39
CA GLY A 115 3.69 2.48 -13.33
C GLY A 115 3.23 1.40 -12.37
N HIS A 116 3.52 0.12 -12.66
CA HIS A 116 3.18 -1.06 -11.85
C HIS A 116 4.25 -2.14 -11.95
N LEU A 117 4.20 -3.13 -11.06
CA LEU A 117 5.14 -4.27 -11.03
C LEU A 117 4.51 -5.59 -11.50
N MET A 118 3.43 -5.55 -12.27
CA MET A 118 2.74 -6.75 -12.77
C MET A 118 3.57 -7.56 -13.78
N HIS A 119 4.67 -7.02 -14.26
CA HIS A 119 5.68 -7.74 -15.04
C HIS A 119 6.59 -8.62 -14.19
N ARG A 120 6.46 -8.57 -12.86
CA ARG A 120 7.20 -9.44 -11.94
C ARG A 120 6.28 -10.53 -11.39
N PRO A 121 6.69 -11.81 -11.47
CA PRO A 121 5.87 -12.93 -11.00
C PRO A 121 5.51 -12.88 -9.52
N GLU A 122 6.31 -12.16 -8.70
CA GLU A 122 6.07 -11.95 -7.29
C GLU A 122 4.85 -11.05 -7.04
N TRP A 123 4.65 -10.02 -7.87
CA TRP A 123 3.49 -9.12 -7.79
C TRP A 123 2.27 -9.70 -8.50
N ALA A 124 2.47 -10.34 -9.67
CA ALA A 124 1.37 -10.97 -10.39
C ALA A 124 0.66 -12.04 -9.53
N MET A 125 1.41 -12.78 -8.70
CA MET A 125 0.87 -13.74 -7.73
C MET A 125 -0.17 -13.11 -6.79
N LEU A 126 -0.02 -11.82 -6.43
CA LEU A 126 -0.91 -11.14 -5.49
C LEU A 126 -2.32 -10.93 -6.03
N LEU A 127 -2.50 -11.00 -7.34
CA LEU A 127 -3.82 -10.86 -7.97
C LEU A 127 -4.72 -12.08 -7.72
N ASP A 128 -4.14 -13.25 -7.45
CA ASP A 128 -4.84 -14.53 -7.50
C ASP A 128 -4.62 -15.37 -6.23
N LEU A 129 -4.66 -14.70 -5.08
CA LEU A 129 -4.49 -15.36 -3.78
C LEU A 129 -5.82 -15.95 -3.29
N PRO A 130 -5.92 -17.29 -3.12
CA PRO A 130 -7.14 -17.93 -2.63
C PRO A 130 -7.59 -17.43 -1.26
N THR A 131 -6.66 -16.95 -0.45
CA THR A 131 -6.90 -16.44 0.92
C THR A 131 -7.67 -15.13 0.95
N ILE A 132 -7.52 -14.26 -0.07
CA ILE A 132 -8.18 -12.95 -0.09
C ILE A 132 -9.31 -12.86 -1.12
N THR A 133 -9.31 -13.72 -2.14
CA THR A 133 -10.34 -13.73 -3.19
C THR A 133 -11.78 -13.79 -2.65
N PRO A 134 -12.13 -14.65 -1.66
CA PRO A 134 -13.48 -14.64 -1.09
C PRO A 134 -13.84 -13.35 -0.40
N ILE A 135 -12.89 -12.71 0.30
CA ILE A 135 -13.09 -11.44 0.99
C ILE A 135 -13.33 -10.32 -0.02
N LEU A 136 -12.55 -10.27 -1.11
CA LEU A 136 -12.74 -9.28 -2.18
C LEU A 136 -14.11 -9.43 -2.86
N LYS A 137 -14.56 -10.67 -3.10
CA LYS A 137 -15.91 -10.95 -3.62
C LYS A 137 -16.99 -10.44 -2.66
N ALA A 138 -16.81 -10.62 -1.37
CA ALA A 138 -17.75 -10.13 -0.36
C ALA A 138 -17.75 -8.59 -0.28
N ILE A 139 -16.58 -7.95 -0.31
CA ILE A 139 -16.46 -6.47 -0.29
C ILE A 139 -17.15 -5.85 -1.50
N PHE A 140 -16.95 -6.39 -2.71
CA PHE A 140 -17.54 -5.88 -3.94
C PHE A 140 -18.95 -6.41 -4.23
N ASP A 141 -19.42 -7.36 -3.44
CA ASP A 141 -20.67 -8.10 -3.69
C ASP A 141 -20.71 -8.66 -5.13
N SER A 142 -19.56 -9.08 -5.65
CA SER A 142 -19.41 -9.49 -7.04
C SER A 142 -18.14 -10.29 -7.29
N SER A 143 -18.19 -11.22 -8.24
CA SER A 143 -17.03 -11.89 -8.81
C SER A 143 -16.44 -11.16 -10.03
N GLU A 144 -17.06 -10.05 -10.48
CA GLU A 144 -16.71 -9.35 -11.71
C GLU A 144 -15.73 -8.18 -11.48
N TYR A 145 -15.14 -8.06 -10.29
CA TYR A 145 -14.09 -7.10 -10.04
C TYR A 145 -12.86 -7.37 -10.93
N ILE A 146 -12.01 -6.38 -11.11
CA ILE A 146 -10.84 -6.50 -11.99
C ILE A 146 -9.58 -5.96 -11.33
N ALA A 147 -8.43 -6.49 -11.76
CA ALA A 147 -7.14 -5.97 -11.37
C ALA A 147 -6.88 -4.60 -12.01
N ARG A 148 -6.48 -3.62 -11.19
CA ARG A 148 -5.91 -2.35 -11.63
C ARG A 148 -4.40 -2.48 -11.88
N GLY A 149 -3.73 -3.24 -11.06
CA GLY A 149 -2.28 -3.42 -11.06
C GLY A 149 -1.74 -3.59 -9.65
N GLY A 150 -0.52 -3.18 -9.43
CA GLY A 150 0.10 -3.22 -8.11
C GLY A 150 1.53 -2.72 -8.12
N GLY A 151 1.97 -2.29 -6.98
CA GLY A 151 3.31 -1.78 -6.71
C GLY A 151 3.51 -1.76 -5.20
N GLY A 152 3.00 -0.72 -4.53
CA GLY A 152 3.12 -0.53 -3.08
C GLY A 152 4.28 0.37 -2.71
N ASP A 153 4.61 0.40 -1.42
CA ASP A 153 5.58 1.33 -0.85
C ASP A 153 6.61 0.63 0.03
N PHE A 154 7.76 1.27 0.17
CA PHE A 154 8.69 0.93 1.23
C PHE A 154 9.22 2.16 1.95
N CYS A 155 9.59 1.95 3.21
CA CYS A 155 10.09 2.98 4.09
C CYS A 155 11.38 2.49 4.73
N LEU A 156 12.44 3.26 4.55
CA LEU A 156 13.74 2.97 5.13
C LEU A 156 13.78 3.42 6.60
N PRO A 157 14.69 2.84 7.43
CA PRO A 157 15.11 3.47 8.66
C PRO A 157 15.53 4.92 8.41
N GLY A 158 15.14 5.84 9.27
CA GLY A 158 15.45 7.25 9.10
C GLY A 158 14.36 8.10 8.44
N ALA A 159 13.26 7.52 8.01
CA ALA A 159 12.06 8.28 7.68
C ALA A 159 11.40 8.79 8.96
N THR A 160 11.68 10.02 9.37
CA THR A 160 11.21 10.59 10.65
C THR A 160 9.87 11.30 10.58
N GLU A 161 9.49 11.69 9.38
CA GLU A 161 8.30 12.50 9.19
C GLU A 161 7.04 11.66 8.97
N TYR A 162 5.91 12.21 9.37
CA TYR A 162 4.61 11.70 8.96
C TYR A 162 4.29 12.16 7.55
N GLN A 163 3.77 11.27 6.71
CA GLN A 163 3.09 11.72 5.50
C GLN A 163 1.77 12.40 5.86
N HIS A 164 1.35 13.38 5.07
CA HIS A 164 0.01 13.95 5.18
C HIS A 164 -1.05 12.86 5.10
N LEU A 165 -2.12 12.98 5.87
CA LEU A 165 -3.33 12.21 5.63
C LEU A 165 -3.87 12.56 4.24
N HIS A 166 -4.22 11.54 3.50
CA HIS A 166 -4.80 11.67 2.17
C HIS A 166 -5.79 10.54 1.89
N SER A 167 -6.60 10.74 0.89
CA SER A 167 -7.43 9.74 0.24
C SER A 167 -6.82 9.54 -1.14
N ASP A 168 -6.70 8.31 -1.62
CA ASP A 168 -6.20 8.03 -2.97
C ASP A 168 -7.23 8.38 -4.05
N MET A 169 -8.47 8.61 -3.65
CA MET A 169 -9.56 8.95 -4.54
C MET A 169 -10.40 10.10 -3.98
N GLY A 170 -10.58 11.14 -4.81
CA GLY A 170 -11.51 12.24 -4.58
C GLY A 170 -12.70 12.17 -5.53
N ASP A 171 -13.59 13.17 -5.48
CA ASP A 171 -14.76 13.27 -6.39
C ASP A 171 -14.34 13.52 -7.84
N ARG A 172 -13.14 14.09 -8.04
CA ARG A 172 -12.55 14.33 -9.36
C ARG A 172 -11.21 13.61 -9.43
N GLN A 173 -11.01 12.86 -10.50
CA GLN A 173 -9.73 12.21 -10.81
C GLN A 173 -9.08 12.91 -12.00
N GLU A 174 -7.80 13.23 -11.86
CA GLU A 174 -7.01 13.85 -12.93
C GLU A 174 -5.77 13.00 -13.21
N PHE A 175 -5.52 12.76 -14.48
CA PHE A 175 -4.32 12.11 -14.95
C PHE A 175 -3.74 12.88 -16.15
N SER A 176 -2.48 13.33 -16.01
CA SER A 176 -1.80 14.13 -17.06
C SER A 176 -2.61 15.34 -17.52
N GLY A 177 -3.27 16.03 -16.59
CA GLY A 177 -4.10 17.21 -16.89
C GLY A 177 -5.48 16.89 -17.49
N ILE A 178 -5.82 15.62 -17.61
CA ILE A 178 -7.13 15.17 -18.09
C ILE A 178 -7.95 14.71 -16.89
N THR A 179 -9.12 15.31 -16.70
CA THR A 179 -10.09 14.85 -15.71
C THR A 179 -10.81 13.62 -16.24
N PHE A 180 -10.76 12.52 -15.49
CA PHE A 180 -11.48 11.29 -15.80
C PHE A 180 -12.12 10.73 -14.53
N GLY A 181 -13.05 9.79 -14.69
CA GLY A 181 -13.63 9.06 -13.57
C GLY A 181 -14.24 9.96 -12.49
N SER A 182 -14.56 11.22 -12.82
CA SER A 182 -15.24 12.08 -11.87
C SER A 182 -16.68 11.65 -11.75
N PHE A 183 -17.09 11.34 -10.53
CA PHE A 183 -18.48 11.25 -10.21
C PHE A 183 -19.04 12.66 -10.05
N ARG A 184 -20.07 12.96 -10.82
CA ARG A 184 -20.77 14.24 -10.74
C ARG A 184 -22.27 14.02 -10.69
N ASP A 185 -22.87 14.49 -9.62
CA ASP A 185 -24.32 14.66 -9.52
C ASP A 185 -24.67 16.12 -9.79
N ASP A 186 -25.33 16.40 -10.91
CA ASP A 186 -25.73 17.77 -11.30
C ASP A 186 -26.68 18.42 -10.29
N ARG A 187 -27.33 17.63 -9.44
CA ARG A 187 -28.17 18.12 -8.34
C ARG A 187 -27.33 18.50 -7.09
N GLY A 188 -26.03 18.15 -7.04
CA GLY A 188 -25.14 18.41 -5.92
C GLY A 188 -25.47 17.64 -4.65
N LYS A 189 -26.21 16.53 -4.74
CA LYS A 189 -26.66 15.74 -3.60
C LYS A 189 -25.78 14.54 -3.27
N LEU A 190 -25.11 13.98 -4.28
CA LEU A 190 -24.29 12.79 -4.16
C LEU A 190 -22.84 13.07 -4.51
N THR A 191 -21.94 12.39 -3.82
CA THR A 191 -20.50 12.35 -4.09
C THR A 191 -20.05 10.90 -4.32
N VAL A 192 -18.81 10.69 -4.70
CA VAL A 192 -18.25 9.33 -4.79
C VAL A 192 -18.31 8.59 -3.45
N ARG A 193 -18.40 9.32 -2.35
CA ARG A 193 -18.46 8.76 -0.99
C ARG A 193 -19.80 8.14 -0.63
N ASP A 194 -20.84 8.49 -1.37
CA ASP A 194 -22.19 7.94 -1.24
C ASP A 194 -22.38 6.65 -2.06
N LEU A 195 -21.38 6.29 -2.87
CA LEU A 195 -21.39 5.08 -3.71
C LEU A 195 -20.75 3.89 -2.98
N PRO A 196 -21.00 2.65 -3.44
CA PRO A 196 -20.23 1.49 -2.98
C PRO A 196 -18.73 1.69 -3.15
N CYS A 197 -17.90 0.88 -2.50
CA CYS A 197 -16.45 0.97 -2.61
C CYS A 197 -16.01 0.90 -4.10
N PRO A 198 -15.34 1.94 -4.64
CA PRO A 198 -14.95 1.99 -6.06
C PRO A 198 -13.75 1.09 -6.36
N TYR A 199 -12.76 1.08 -5.49
CA TYR A 199 -11.67 0.11 -5.55
C TYR A 199 -10.96 -0.02 -4.20
N VAL A 200 -10.24 -1.12 -4.05
CA VAL A 200 -9.45 -1.42 -2.85
C VAL A 200 -7.97 -1.50 -3.17
N CYS A 201 -7.15 -1.14 -2.20
CA CYS A 201 -5.73 -1.39 -2.18
C CYS A 201 -5.42 -2.46 -1.13
N CYS A 202 -4.78 -3.55 -1.55
CA CYS A 202 -4.36 -4.66 -0.70
C CYS A 202 -2.86 -4.56 -0.43
N ASN A 203 -2.45 -4.01 0.72
CA ASN A 203 -1.06 -3.88 1.12
C ASN A 203 -0.59 -5.10 1.90
N PHE A 204 0.41 -5.83 1.40
CA PHE A 204 0.95 -7.04 2.04
C PHE A 204 2.15 -6.73 2.92
N LEU A 205 2.15 -7.19 4.15
CA LEU A 205 3.16 -6.88 5.15
C LEU A 205 4.38 -7.81 5.00
N MET A 206 5.52 -7.25 4.63
CA MET A 206 6.75 -8.03 4.49
C MET A 206 7.49 -8.24 5.81
N VAL A 207 7.22 -7.43 6.80
CA VAL A 207 7.72 -7.53 8.19
C VAL A 207 6.56 -7.35 9.15
N ASP A 208 6.72 -7.77 10.39
CA ASP A 208 5.75 -7.46 11.42
C ASP A 208 5.61 -5.92 11.54
N PHE A 209 4.40 -5.41 11.53
CA PHE A 209 4.16 -4.03 11.88
C PHE A 209 4.30 -3.87 13.38
N THR A 210 5.26 -3.07 13.78
CA THR A 210 5.51 -2.69 15.17
C THR A 210 5.17 -1.22 15.37
N LYS A 211 5.14 -0.79 16.61
CA LYS A 211 4.84 0.61 16.95
C LYS A 211 5.83 1.63 16.39
N ILE A 212 7.04 1.20 15.95
CA ILE A 212 8.17 2.08 15.61
C ILE A 212 8.75 1.87 14.20
N ASN A 213 8.30 0.86 13.44
CA ASN A 213 8.88 0.58 12.12
C ASN A 213 8.11 1.19 10.95
N GLY A 214 7.34 2.25 11.20
CA GLY A 214 6.58 2.96 10.17
C GLY A 214 5.32 2.22 9.70
N PRO A 215 4.51 1.64 10.63
CA PRO A 215 3.24 1.04 10.24
C PRO A 215 2.34 2.09 9.58
N THR A 216 1.54 1.69 8.59
CA THR A 216 0.60 2.61 7.96
C THR A 216 -0.46 3.05 8.97
N ARG A 217 -0.74 4.35 9.03
CA ARG A 217 -1.89 4.85 9.79
C ARG A 217 -3.14 4.84 8.93
N GLN A 218 -4.25 4.50 9.55
CA GLN A 218 -5.58 4.46 8.96
C GLN A 218 -6.54 5.18 9.92
N ILE A 219 -7.40 6.03 9.39
CA ILE A 219 -8.40 6.72 10.19
C ILE A 219 -9.75 6.03 9.97
N PRO A 220 -10.23 5.24 10.96
CA PRO A 220 -11.44 4.43 10.79
C PRO A 220 -12.67 5.28 10.45
N GLY A 221 -13.53 4.75 9.57
CA GLY A 221 -14.82 5.35 9.23
C GLY A 221 -14.74 6.56 8.28
N THR A 222 -13.56 6.86 7.73
CA THR A 222 -13.38 8.06 6.88
C THR A 222 -13.63 7.84 5.40
N GLN A 223 -13.89 6.60 4.95
CA GLN A 223 -14.20 6.29 3.54
C GLN A 223 -15.44 7.01 3.02
N ASN A 224 -16.40 7.27 3.91
CA ASN A 224 -17.66 7.97 3.60
C ASN A 224 -17.67 9.42 4.14
N ASN A 225 -16.53 9.91 4.69
CA ASN A 225 -16.46 11.24 5.25
C ASN A 225 -16.14 12.29 4.18
N SER A 226 -17.02 13.28 4.03
CA SER A 226 -16.87 14.43 3.13
C SER A 226 -16.10 15.60 3.74
N ASP A 227 -15.74 15.53 5.03
CA ASP A 227 -14.96 16.57 5.68
C ASP A 227 -13.60 16.78 5.01
N LYS A 228 -13.09 17.98 5.13
CA LYS A 228 -11.73 18.29 4.67
C LYS A 228 -10.71 17.54 5.51
N ILE A 229 -9.80 16.83 4.83
CA ILE A 229 -8.67 16.18 5.50
C ILE A 229 -7.82 17.24 6.19
N PRO A 230 -7.54 17.12 7.51
CA PRO A 230 -6.76 18.10 8.25
C PRO A 230 -5.32 18.12 7.74
N LYS A 231 -4.69 19.29 7.76
CA LYS A 231 -3.25 19.41 7.52
C LYS A 231 -2.48 18.79 8.69
N ILE A 232 -1.26 18.37 8.47
CA ILE A 232 -0.45 17.62 9.45
C ILE A 232 -0.29 18.36 10.80
N HIS A 233 -0.28 19.69 10.80
CA HIS A 233 -0.20 20.50 12.01
C HIS A 233 -1.57 20.73 12.68
N GLU A 234 -2.65 20.47 11.97
CA GLU A 234 -4.04 20.55 12.46
C GLU A 234 -4.53 19.18 12.96
N GLU A 235 -3.80 18.10 12.62
CA GLU A 235 -4.18 16.73 12.99
C GLU A 235 -4.13 16.55 14.51
N PRO A 236 -5.22 16.09 15.14
CA PRO A 236 -5.18 15.68 16.53
C PRO A 236 -4.23 14.50 16.73
N GLU A 237 -3.64 14.40 17.89
CA GLU A 237 -2.60 13.40 18.21
C GLU A 237 -3.06 11.96 17.93
N TRP A 238 -4.30 11.63 18.26
CA TRP A 238 -4.84 10.28 18.05
C TRP A 238 -4.80 9.87 16.57
N MET A 239 -4.95 10.79 15.61
CA MET A 239 -4.83 10.49 14.17
C MET A 239 -3.40 10.12 13.79
N LYS A 240 -2.40 10.75 14.42
CA LYS A 240 -0.98 10.40 14.21
C LYS A 240 -0.67 9.01 14.75
N LEU A 241 -1.32 8.62 15.84
CA LEU A 241 -1.14 7.35 16.53
C LEU A 241 -2.04 6.21 16.01
N SER A 242 -2.98 6.51 15.11
CA SER A 242 -3.94 5.53 14.56
C SER A 242 -3.28 4.61 13.54
N THR A 243 -2.32 3.81 13.97
CA THR A 243 -1.53 2.93 13.12
C THR A 243 -1.98 1.47 13.20
N VAL A 244 -1.83 0.77 12.08
CA VAL A 244 -2.17 -0.65 11.94
C VAL A 244 -1.06 -1.49 12.57
N CYS A 245 -1.02 -1.50 13.90
CA CYS A 245 -0.06 -2.34 14.65
C CYS A 245 -0.61 -2.72 16.05
N PRO A 246 -0.23 -3.90 16.56
CA PRO A 246 0.63 -4.89 15.91
C PRO A 246 -0.08 -5.69 14.82
N ALA A 247 0.62 -6.02 13.74
CA ALA A 247 0.13 -6.93 12.72
C ALA A 247 1.30 -7.80 12.17
N PRO A 248 1.16 -9.13 12.08
CA PRO A 248 2.26 -10.00 11.69
C PRO A 248 2.60 -9.94 10.20
N ALA A 249 3.84 -10.24 9.85
CA ALA A 249 4.28 -10.42 8.46
C ALA A 249 3.43 -11.50 7.76
N GLY A 250 3.15 -11.30 6.47
CA GLY A 250 2.25 -12.17 5.71
C GLY A 250 0.78 -11.80 5.85
N SER A 251 0.45 -10.82 6.69
CA SER A 251 -0.89 -10.21 6.69
C SER A 251 -1.09 -9.32 5.47
N VAL A 252 -2.35 -9.04 5.15
CA VAL A 252 -2.76 -8.00 4.22
C VAL A 252 -3.64 -6.97 4.93
N LEU A 253 -3.38 -5.71 4.65
CA LEU A 253 -4.27 -4.60 4.94
C LEU A 253 -5.08 -4.34 3.66
N ILE A 254 -6.37 -4.66 3.69
CA ILE A 254 -7.32 -4.34 2.60
C ILE A 254 -8.00 -3.03 2.99
N ARG A 255 -7.89 -2.01 2.16
CA ARG A 255 -8.47 -0.69 2.44
C ARG A 255 -9.26 -0.13 1.27
N ASP A 256 -10.34 0.54 1.59
CA ASP A 256 -11.04 1.44 0.68
C ASP A 256 -10.12 2.64 0.42
N VAL A 257 -9.89 2.96 -0.84
CA VAL A 257 -8.97 4.03 -1.24
C VAL A 257 -9.46 5.42 -0.86
N ARG A 258 -10.73 5.56 -0.51
CA ARG A 258 -11.32 6.80 0.02
C ARG A 258 -10.99 7.04 1.50
N ALA A 259 -10.67 5.99 2.25
CA ALA A 259 -10.32 6.10 3.67
C ALA A 259 -9.02 6.88 3.86
N TRP A 260 -9.01 7.79 4.83
CA TRP A 260 -7.85 8.62 5.12
C TRP A 260 -6.71 7.79 5.70
N HIS A 261 -5.54 7.95 5.12
CA HIS A 261 -4.36 7.18 5.52
C HIS A 261 -3.08 7.96 5.28
N GLY A 262 -1.96 7.40 5.75
CA GLY A 262 -0.64 7.97 5.54
C GLY A 262 0.48 7.14 6.17
N GLY A 263 1.71 7.41 5.75
CA GLY A 263 2.90 6.80 6.33
C GLY A 263 3.26 7.45 7.68
N THR A 264 3.91 6.67 8.54
CA THR A 264 4.39 7.09 9.84
C THR A 264 5.91 6.93 9.95
N PRO A 265 6.58 7.54 10.95
CA PRO A 265 8.02 7.43 11.11
C PRO A 265 8.51 5.99 11.23
N ASN A 266 9.59 5.65 10.51
CA ASN A 266 10.33 4.42 10.71
C ASN A 266 11.56 4.68 11.58
N LEU A 267 11.40 4.50 12.88
CA LEU A 267 12.42 4.68 13.91
C LEU A 267 13.08 3.36 14.31
N SER A 268 12.89 2.31 13.51
CA SER A 268 13.52 0.99 13.68
C SER A 268 14.78 0.87 12.83
N LYS A 269 15.40 -0.29 12.89
CA LYS A 269 16.53 -0.66 12.02
C LYS A 269 16.10 -1.56 10.84
N GLU A 270 14.80 -1.64 10.56
CA GLU A 270 14.25 -2.52 9.52
C GLU A 270 13.65 -1.72 8.38
N VAL A 271 13.88 -2.17 7.16
CA VAL A 271 13.12 -1.67 6.00
C VAL A 271 11.70 -2.22 6.10
N ARG A 272 10.72 -1.32 6.13
CA ARG A 272 9.31 -1.67 6.08
C ARG A 272 8.83 -1.63 4.63
N ALA A 273 8.52 -2.76 4.04
CA ALA A 273 7.97 -2.87 2.69
C ALA A 273 6.54 -3.42 2.74
N ILE A 274 5.68 -2.82 1.92
CA ILE A 274 4.26 -3.17 1.73
C ILE A 274 3.93 -3.18 0.24
N PRO A 275 4.40 -4.21 -0.51
CA PRO A 275 3.94 -4.40 -1.87
C PRO A 275 2.42 -4.51 -1.88
N ASN A 276 1.79 -4.07 -2.97
CA ASN A 276 0.33 -4.10 -3.07
C ASN A 276 -0.17 -4.72 -4.38
N ALA A 277 -1.44 -5.10 -4.35
CA ALA A 277 -2.30 -5.32 -5.49
C ALA A 277 -3.57 -4.48 -5.33
N GLU A 278 -4.09 -3.97 -6.42
CA GLU A 278 -5.25 -3.07 -6.44
C GLU A 278 -6.34 -3.62 -7.35
N PHE A 279 -7.59 -3.48 -6.92
CA PHE A 279 -8.74 -4.06 -7.59
C PHE A 279 -9.88 -3.06 -7.69
N PHE A 280 -10.40 -2.89 -8.89
CA PHE A 280 -11.59 -2.09 -9.16
C PHE A 280 -12.89 -2.87 -8.97
N ALA A 281 -13.88 -2.21 -8.41
CA ALA A 281 -15.26 -2.68 -8.43
C ALA A 281 -15.78 -2.83 -9.89
N PRO A 282 -16.80 -3.67 -10.12
CA PRO A 282 -17.35 -3.87 -11.46
C PRO A 282 -17.88 -2.60 -12.14
N TRP A 283 -18.29 -1.63 -11.36
CA TRP A 283 -18.91 -0.38 -11.82
C TRP A 283 -17.93 0.77 -12.03
N TYR A 284 -16.67 0.64 -11.52
CA TYR A 284 -15.67 1.72 -11.55
C TYR A 284 -14.52 1.40 -12.51
N ARG A 285 -14.05 2.45 -13.22
CA ARG A 285 -12.90 2.36 -14.14
C ARG A 285 -12.08 3.65 -14.12
N GLU A 286 -10.78 3.48 -14.23
CA GLU A 286 -9.79 4.50 -14.59
C GLU A 286 -9.01 4.05 -15.82
N PRO A 287 -8.31 4.96 -16.51
CA PRO A 287 -7.29 4.56 -17.46
C PRO A 287 -6.25 3.68 -16.79
N ILE A 288 -6.11 2.45 -17.27
CA ILE A 288 -5.19 1.46 -16.70
C ILE A 288 -4.02 1.26 -17.67
N PRO A 289 -2.75 1.43 -17.21
CA PRO A 289 -1.60 1.12 -18.04
C PRO A 289 -1.50 -0.39 -18.26
N ILE A 290 -1.10 -0.79 -19.45
CA ILE A 290 -0.69 -2.16 -19.76
C ILE A 290 0.60 -2.43 -18.99
N SER A 291 0.57 -3.37 -18.08
CA SER A 291 1.67 -3.61 -17.13
C SER A 291 2.06 -5.08 -16.97
N MET A 292 1.29 -6.01 -17.58
CA MET A 292 1.50 -7.45 -17.46
C MET A 292 1.92 -8.06 -18.78
N PRO A 293 3.12 -8.68 -18.88
CA PRO A 293 3.51 -9.49 -20.03
C PRO A 293 2.58 -10.69 -20.21
N ARG A 294 2.34 -11.07 -21.47
CA ARG A 294 1.47 -12.21 -21.81
C ARG A 294 1.94 -13.55 -21.23
N GLU A 295 3.25 -13.73 -21.12
CA GLU A 295 3.82 -14.93 -20.47
C GLU A 295 3.39 -15.04 -19.01
N ILE A 296 3.48 -13.96 -18.26
CA ILE A 296 3.04 -13.92 -16.84
C ILE A 296 1.54 -14.15 -16.75
N TYR A 297 0.76 -13.48 -17.60
CA TYR A 297 -0.69 -13.68 -17.68
C TYR A 297 -1.06 -15.14 -17.95
N GLY A 298 -0.33 -15.81 -18.87
CA GLY A 298 -0.54 -17.21 -19.22
C GLY A 298 -0.42 -18.19 -18.03
N ASN A 299 0.39 -17.82 -17.03
CA ASN A 299 0.65 -18.63 -15.83
C ASN A 299 -0.36 -18.39 -14.69
N LEU A 300 -1.29 -17.45 -14.82
CA LEU A 300 -2.34 -17.21 -13.83
C LEU A 300 -3.43 -18.32 -13.93
N SER A 301 -4.16 -18.51 -12.82
CA SER A 301 -5.39 -19.34 -12.85
C SER A 301 -6.45 -18.72 -13.77
N ASP A 302 -7.53 -19.44 -14.05
CA ASP A 302 -8.65 -18.90 -14.82
C ASP A 302 -9.26 -17.67 -14.15
N HIS A 303 -9.33 -17.65 -12.81
CA HIS A 303 -9.76 -16.47 -12.06
C HIS A 303 -8.77 -15.32 -12.24
N GLY A 304 -7.47 -15.56 -12.06
CA GLY A 304 -6.42 -14.55 -12.25
C GLY A 304 -6.43 -13.97 -13.67
N LYS A 305 -6.60 -14.81 -14.70
CA LYS A 305 -6.75 -14.38 -16.10
C LYS A 305 -8.00 -13.51 -16.29
N LYS A 306 -9.12 -13.91 -15.70
CA LYS A 306 -10.37 -13.16 -15.78
C LYS A 306 -10.20 -11.74 -15.24
N ILE A 307 -9.62 -11.59 -14.06
CA ILE A 307 -9.47 -10.27 -13.43
C ILE A 307 -8.37 -9.43 -14.07
N ALA A 308 -7.28 -10.03 -14.59
CA ALA A 308 -6.14 -9.32 -15.17
C ALA A 308 -6.27 -8.98 -16.66
N ARG A 309 -7.38 -9.32 -17.31
CA ARG A 309 -7.57 -9.21 -18.77
C ARG A 309 -7.38 -7.82 -19.37
N TYR A 310 -7.48 -6.76 -18.55
CA TYR A 310 -7.36 -5.38 -19.01
C TYR A 310 -5.99 -4.75 -18.81
N ILE A 311 -5.07 -5.47 -18.14
CA ILE A 311 -3.69 -4.99 -17.89
C ILE A 311 -2.65 -5.81 -18.66
N VAL A 312 -3.05 -6.83 -19.40
CA VAL A 312 -2.16 -7.67 -20.21
C VAL A 312 -1.87 -7.01 -21.55
N CYS A 313 -0.61 -7.06 -21.98
CA CYS A 313 -0.19 -6.58 -23.29
C CYS A 313 -0.72 -7.45 -24.44
N ASP A 314 -0.91 -6.85 -25.61
CA ASP A 314 -1.24 -7.58 -26.83
C ASP A 314 -0.11 -8.53 -27.25
N SER A 315 -0.44 -9.48 -28.13
CA SER A 315 0.48 -10.57 -28.52
C SER A 315 1.81 -10.10 -29.11
N ASN A 316 1.81 -8.93 -29.74
CA ASN A 316 2.97 -8.36 -30.43
C ASN A 316 3.63 -7.19 -29.66
N GLU A 317 3.15 -6.90 -28.45
CA GLU A 317 3.65 -5.84 -27.62
C GLU A 317 4.50 -6.39 -26.47
N THR A 318 5.45 -5.58 -26.02
CA THR A 318 6.24 -5.85 -24.81
C THR A 318 6.02 -4.75 -23.78
N VAL A 319 5.85 -5.18 -22.53
CA VAL A 319 5.78 -4.23 -21.42
C VAL A 319 7.16 -3.63 -21.19
N LYS A 320 7.25 -2.29 -21.19
CA LYS A 320 8.48 -1.59 -20.80
C LYS A 320 8.72 -1.79 -19.31
N THR A 321 9.91 -2.25 -18.95
CA THR A 321 10.29 -2.51 -17.56
C THR A 321 11.47 -1.62 -17.16
N GLY A 322 11.72 -1.53 -15.86
CA GLY A 322 12.79 -0.71 -15.28
C GLY A 322 12.26 0.31 -14.30
N PHE A 323 13.15 1.15 -13.79
CA PHE A 323 12.84 2.13 -12.77
C PHE A 323 13.39 3.51 -13.15
N SER A 324 12.66 4.56 -12.75
CA SER A 324 13.06 5.95 -12.76
C SER A 324 12.56 6.64 -11.50
N LEU A 325 13.24 7.72 -11.06
CA LEU A 325 12.85 8.52 -9.88
C LEU A 325 12.59 9.97 -10.29
#